data_6562fe804682f030a6f3e5b45cfa2820
#
_entry.id   6562fe804682f030a6f3e5b45cfa2820
#
_cell.length_a   1.000
_cell.length_b   1.000
_cell.length_c   1.000
_cell.angle_alpha   90.00
_cell.angle_beta   90.00
_cell.angle_gamma   90.00
#
_symmetry.space_group_name_H-M   'P 1'
#
loop_
_entity.id
_entity.type
_entity.pdbx_description
1 polymer ?
#
loop_
_entity_poly.entity_id
_entity_poly.type
_entity_poly.pdbx_seq_one_letter_code
_entity_poly.pdbx_strand_id
1 'polypeptide(L)'
;MINYIFKRLEYKNYSQMISLIEERHQDEMTYFSWMKELNQIQIDQLTNTIKSMFSDHSWVGVGAFDEELLIGYIMGKCELLERKSIVKVTFEGISLKHDVSSEVLRQIYQHVSMLWIEQGCLKHEVYIPLGDNRYLKALQGLSFFEEQAYAINDLSKPLTFDKLHQVNVRIANEKDQKLIESMSDIIFSYQNQSPVYVPAYPEMVKKIREGYRNIVFDKEVTILIAEIDSKPAGFHLYESLQPTWHIPKDTCELTVAATYKHMMGQGIGRSLMIEGYLLMKTKDYRFIHTDWRIANLASSTFWPTCGFVPYMKRMVRIIDQDILWANFSHKDNQR
;
A
#
# COMPACT_ATOMS: atom_id res chain seq x y z
N MET A 1 -21.83 28.44 8.57
CA MET A 1 -21.33 27.25 7.88
C MET A 1 -20.74 27.70 6.56
N ILE A 2 -19.49 27.40 6.30
CA ILE A 2 -18.86 27.67 5.01
C ILE A 2 -19.53 26.71 3.99
N ASN A 3 -20.03 27.25 2.91
CA ASN A 3 -20.77 26.47 1.91
C ASN A 3 -19.80 26.16 0.75
N TYR A 4 -19.12 25.03 0.82
CA TYR A 4 -18.18 24.58 -0.23
C TYR A 4 -18.94 24.08 -1.45
N ILE A 5 -18.34 24.29 -2.63
CA ILE A 5 -18.86 23.80 -3.91
C ILE A 5 -18.14 22.50 -4.27
N PHE A 6 -18.92 21.45 -4.57
CA PHE A 6 -18.38 20.14 -4.98
C PHE A 6 -18.56 19.98 -6.48
N LYS A 7 -17.46 19.84 -7.22
CA LYS A 7 -17.49 19.69 -8.69
C LYS A 7 -16.44 18.70 -9.18
N ARG A 8 -16.67 18.12 -10.36
CA ARG A 8 -15.68 17.24 -11.00
C ARG A 8 -14.36 17.97 -11.18
N LEU A 9 -13.24 17.25 -10.96
CA LEU A 9 -11.91 17.74 -11.25
C LEU A 9 -11.69 17.77 -12.76
N GLU A 10 -11.09 18.83 -13.23
CA GLU A 10 -10.68 19.07 -14.62
C GLU A 10 -9.18 19.28 -14.72
N TYR A 11 -8.61 19.11 -15.91
CA TYR A 11 -7.16 19.31 -16.12
C TYR A 11 -6.63 20.64 -15.56
N LYS A 12 -7.39 21.73 -15.65
CA LYS A 12 -6.99 23.03 -15.07
C LYS A 12 -6.72 23.02 -13.56
N ASN A 13 -7.21 21.99 -12.84
CA ASN A 13 -7.04 21.88 -11.39
C ASN A 13 -5.72 21.21 -10.98
N TYR A 14 -4.93 20.65 -11.93
CA TYR A 14 -3.75 19.85 -11.61
C TYR A 14 -2.75 20.61 -10.71
N SER A 15 -2.53 21.91 -10.95
CA SER A 15 -1.60 22.70 -10.15
C SER A 15 -2.05 22.88 -8.70
N GLN A 16 -3.35 23.08 -8.48
CA GLN A 16 -3.91 23.16 -7.13
C GLN A 16 -3.85 21.80 -6.40
N MET A 17 -4.02 20.68 -7.13
CA MET A 17 -3.84 19.35 -6.56
C MET A 17 -2.39 19.13 -6.09
N ILE A 18 -1.40 19.54 -6.90
CA ILE A 18 0.02 19.47 -6.52
C ILE A 18 0.27 20.29 -5.26
N SER A 19 -0.18 21.55 -5.20
CA SER A 19 -0.01 22.41 -4.02
C SER A 19 -0.60 21.80 -2.75
N LEU A 20 -1.76 21.13 -2.83
CA LEU A 20 -2.35 20.43 -1.70
C LEU A 20 -1.52 19.20 -1.28
N ILE A 21 -0.89 18.51 -2.21
CA ILE A 21 -0.01 17.38 -1.88
C ILE A 21 1.28 17.86 -1.25
N GLU A 22 1.87 18.96 -1.74
CA GLU A 22 3.07 19.57 -1.17
C GLU A 22 2.80 20.05 0.27
N GLU A 23 1.67 20.71 0.53
CA GLU A 23 1.23 21.11 1.88
C GLU A 23 1.08 19.88 2.79
N ARG A 24 0.39 18.83 2.33
CA ARG A 24 0.27 17.56 3.04
C ARG A 24 1.63 16.92 3.33
N HIS A 25 2.54 16.92 2.37
CA HIS A 25 3.89 16.34 2.54
C HIS A 25 4.70 17.10 3.60
N GLN A 26 4.58 18.44 3.66
CA GLN A 26 5.20 19.24 4.71
C GLN A 26 4.66 18.86 6.11
N ASP A 27 3.35 18.65 6.23
CA ASP A 27 2.76 18.18 7.48
C ASP A 27 3.30 16.80 7.87
N GLU A 28 3.38 15.85 6.93
CA GLU A 28 3.88 14.49 7.16
C GLU A 28 5.35 14.45 7.58
N MET A 29 6.19 15.38 7.10
CA MET A 29 7.58 15.53 7.53
C MET A 29 7.72 15.77 9.04
N THR A 30 6.71 16.31 9.69
CA THR A 30 6.71 16.52 11.15
C THR A 30 6.54 15.20 11.93
N TYR A 31 5.96 14.18 11.31
CA TYR A 31 5.73 12.86 11.89
C TYR A 31 6.78 11.82 11.48
N PHE A 32 7.28 11.91 10.25
CA PHE A 32 8.19 10.92 9.66
C PHE A 32 9.57 11.51 9.43
N SER A 33 10.51 11.28 10.35
CA SER A 33 11.87 11.83 10.32
C SER A 33 12.70 11.42 9.08
N TRP A 34 12.26 10.39 8.35
CA TRP A 34 12.88 9.95 7.10
C TRP A 34 12.39 10.73 5.87
N MET A 35 11.21 11.36 5.95
CA MET A 35 10.72 12.26 4.90
C MET A 35 11.54 13.55 4.88
N LYS A 36 11.77 14.07 3.68
CA LYS A 36 12.51 15.31 3.43
C LYS A 36 11.74 16.19 2.46
N GLU A 37 12.09 17.46 2.39
CA GLU A 37 11.59 18.37 1.37
C GLU A 37 11.73 17.76 -0.03
N LEU A 38 10.70 17.95 -0.84
CA LEU A 38 10.70 17.46 -2.22
C LEU A 38 11.69 18.26 -3.05
N ASN A 39 12.59 17.57 -3.72
CA ASN A 39 13.45 18.18 -4.72
C ASN A 39 12.74 18.32 -6.07
N GLN A 40 13.35 19.04 -7.00
CA GLN A 40 12.74 19.31 -8.32
C GLN A 40 12.39 18.04 -9.09
N ILE A 41 13.20 16.98 -9.00
CA ILE A 41 12.93 15.70 -9.68
C ILE A 41 11.65 15.05 -9.12
N GLN A 42 11.46 15.09 -7.80
CA GLN A 42 10.26 14.53 -7.15
C GLN A 42 9.01 15.36 -7.47
N ILE A 43 9.14 16.70 -7.52
CA ILE A 43 8.05 17.60 -7.95
C ILE A 43 7.67 17.33 -9.40
N ASP A 44 8.65 17.13 -10.29
CA ASP A 44 8.41 16.80 -11.70
C ASP A 44 7.74 15.43 -11.85
N GLN A 45 8.15 14.41 -11.06
CA GLN A 45 7.51 13.10 -11.01
C GLN A 45 6.06 13.21 -10.54
N LEU A 46 5.80 13.92 -9.45
CA LEU A 46 4.46 14.18 -8.93
C LEU A 46 3.60 14.90 -9.98
N THR A 47 4.14 15.92 -10.60
CA THR A 47 3.47 16.71 -11.65
C THR A 47 3.06 15.82 -12.83
N ASN A 48 3.98 14.97 -13.30
CA ASN A 48 3.71 14.05 -14.41
C ASN A 48 2.65 13.01 -14.02
N THR A 49 2.72 12.50 -12.79
CA THR A 49 1.71 11.56 -12.25
C THR A 49 0.32 12.20 -12.24
N ILE A 50 0.17 13.40 -11.66
CA ILE A 50 -1.13 14.09 -11.60
C ILE A 50 -1.65 14.43 -13.01
N LYS A 51 -0.80 14.92 -13.90
CA LYS A 51 -1.22 15.19 -15.30
C LYS A 51 -1.68 13.94 -16.03
N SER A 52 -1.02 12.80 -15.79
CA SER A 52 -1.41 11.53 -16.42
C SER A 52 -2.80 11.04 -16.01
N MET A 53 -3.23 11.36 -14.79
CA MET A 53 -4.59 11.03 -14.33
C MET A 53 -5.67 11.69 -15.18
N PHE A 54 -5.42 12.85 -15.75
CA PHE A 54 -6.37 13.54 -16.63
C PHE A 54 -6.31 13.08 -18.09
N SER A 55 -5.28 12.33 -18.47
CA SER A 55 -5.13 11.80 -19.83
C SER A 55 -5.86 10.47 -20.05
N ASP A 56 -6.31 9.84 -18.97
CA ASP A 56 -7.00 8.54 -18.98
C ASP A 56 -8.42 8.69 -18.41
N HIS A 57 -9.42 8.48 -19.23
CA HIS A 57 -10.84 8.62 -18.87
C HIS A 57 -11.32 7.66 -17.76
N SER A 58 -10.52 6.65 -17.41
CA SER A 58 -10.82 5.78 -16.28
C SER A 58 -10.63 6.46 -14.92
N TRP A 59 -9.97 7.62 -14.87
CA TRP A 59 -9.83 8.43 -13.67
C TRP A 59 -11.03 9.35 -13.49
N VAL A 60 -11.63 9.27 -12.32
CA VAL A 60 -12.79 10.09 -11.95
C VAL A 60 -12.57 10.69 -10.57
N GLY A 61 -12.68 12.00 -10.46
CA GLY A 61 -12.46 12.72 -9.21
C GLY A 61 -13.42 13.89 -9.00
N VAL A 62 -13.60 14.23 -7.72
CA VAL A 62 -14.35 15.41 -7.25
C VAL A 62 -13.48 16.20 -6.30
N GLY A 63 -13.51 17.50 -6.42
CA GLY A 63 -12.91 18.47 -5.50
C GLY A 63 -13.96 19.25 -4.75
N ALA A 64 -13.61 19.68 -3.53
CA ALA A 64 -14.30 20.69 -2.76
C ALA A 64 -13.60 22.04 -2.97
N PHE A 65 -14.38 23.08 -3.24
CA PHE A 65 -13.86 24.41 -3.55
C PHE A 65 -14.47 25.46 -2.62
N ASP A 66 -13.60 26.33 -2.13
CA ASP A 66 -13.97 27.60 -1.52
C ASP A 66 -13.80 28.66 -2.61
N GLU A 67 -14.91 29.12 -3.18
CA GLU A 67 -14.94 29.88 -4.42
C GLU A 67 -14.21 29.13 -5.57
N GLU A 68 -13.04 29.57 -5.99
CA GLU A 68 -12.20 28.93 -7.01
C GLU A 68 -10.99 28.18 -6.43
N LEU A 69 -10.78 28.23 -5.11
CA LEU A 69 -9.68 27.58 -4.42
C LEU A 69 -10.06 26.13 -4.10
N LEU A 70 -9.29 25.16 -4.61
CA LEU A 70 -9.41 23.75 -4.25
C LEU A 70 -8.91 23.54 -2.81
N ILE A 71 -9.80 23.07 -1.92
CA ILE A 71 -9.49 22.83 -0.50
C ILE A 71 -9.37 21.36 -0.13
N GLY A 72 -9.71 20.47 -1.05
CA GLY A 72 -9.57 19.03 -0.89
C GLY A 72 -10.15 18.29 -2.07
N TYR A 73 -9.69 17.06 -2.29
CA TYR A 73 -10.17 16.25 -3.41
C TYR A 73 -10.00 14.75 -3.15
N ILE A 74 -10.79 13.96 -3.89
CA ILE A 74 -10.62 12.51 -4.05
C ILE A 74 -10.77 12.20 -5.54
N MET A 75 -9.76 11.51 -6.11
CA MET A 75 -9.72 11.08 -7.50
C MET A 75 -9.21 9.63 -7.58
N GLY A 76 -9.94 8.75 -8.21
CA GLY A 76 -9.60 7.34 -8.32
C GLY A 76 -9.72 6.81 -9.73
N LYS A 77 -8.96 5.76 -10.02
CA LYS A 77 -9.00 5.02 -11.28
C LYS A 77 -9.99 3.86 -11.19
N CYS A 78 -10.94 3.82 -12.11
CA CYS A 78 -11.83 2.67 -12.29
C CYS A 78 -11.11 1.63 -13.16
N GLU A 79 -10.92 0.43 -12.64
CA GLU A 79 -10.20 -0.64 -13.33
C GLU A 79 -10.79 -2.03 -13.01
N LEU A 80 -10.59 -2.98 -13.93
CA LEU A 80 -10.92 -4.38 -13.70
C LEU A 80 -9.69 -5.11 -13.15
N LEU A 81 -9.74 -5.48 -11.88
CA LEU A 81 -8.68 -6.22 -11.21
C LEU A 81 -9.23 -7.54 -10.66
N GLU A 82 -8.59 -8.67 -10.97
CA GLU A 82 -8.97 -9.99 -10.46
C GLU A 82 -10.48 -10.28 -10.59
N ARG A 83 -11.06 -9.98 -11.76
CA ARG A 83 -12.50 -10.17 -12.07
C ARG A 83 -13.45 -9.24 -11.31
N LYS A 84 -12.94 -8.18 -10.66
CA LYS A 84 -13.74 -7.20 -9.93
C LYS A 84 -13.51 -5.81 -10.51
N SER A 85 -14.59 -5.08 -10.73
CA SER A 85 -14.47 -3.64 -11.02
C SER A 85 -14.20 -2.90 -9.72
N ILE A 86 -13.05 -2.26 -9.66
CA ILE A 86 -12.59 -1.55 -8.47
C ILE A 86 -12.29 -0.10 -8.80
N VAL A 87 -12.36 0.75 -7.79
CA VAL A 87 -11.73 2.06 -7.81
C VAL A 87 -10.48 2.03 -6.96
N LYS A 88 -9.39 2.49 -7.52
CA LYS A 88 -8.13 2.68 -6.81
C LYS A 88 -7.80 4.17 -6.71
N VAL A 89 -7.94 4.72 -5.52
CA VAL A 89 -7.45 6.07 -5.17
C VAL A 89 -6.03 5.92 -4.67
N THR A 90 -5.05 6.30 -5.49
CA THR A 90 -3.62 6.23 -5.14
C THR A 90 -3.25 7.25 -4.05
N PHE A 91 -2.02 7.22 -3.57
CA PHE A 91 -1.54 8.16 -2.55
C PHE A 91 -1.64 9.61 -3.00
N GLU A 92 -1.50 9.89 -4.30
CA GLU A 92 -1.71 11.18 -4.94
C GLU A 92 -3.19 11.51 -5.17
N GLY A 93 -4.05 10.51 -5.15
CA GLY A 93 -5.47 10.64 -5.49
C GLY A 93 -6.33 11.28 -4.39
N ILE A 94 -5.76 11.63 -3.25
CA ILE A 94 -6.48 12.23 -2.13
C ILE A 94 -5.62 13.29 -1.44
N SER A 95 -6.17 14.48 -1.21
CA SER A 95 -5.56 15.49 -0.36
C SER A 95 -6.62 16.43 0.25
N LEU A 96 -6.27 17.03 1.38
CA LEU A 96 -7.09 17.96 2.13
C LEU A 96 -6.21 19.07 2.69
N LYS A 97 -6.62 20.32 2.52
CA LYS A 97 -5.94 21.48 3.05
C LYS A 97 -5.82 21.40 4.58
N HIS A 98 -4.74 21.94 5.14
CA HIS A 98 -4.38 21.80 6.56
C HIS A 98 -5.52 22.16 7.52
N ASP A 99 -6.13 23.30 7.36
CA ASP A 99 -7.15 23.85 8.29
C ASP A 99 -8.59 23.37 8.02
N VAL A 100 -8.78 22.41 7.10
CA VAL A 100 -10.09 21.94 6.68
C VAL A 100 -10.50 20.70 7.46
N SER A 101 -11.77 20.64 7.88
CA SER A 101 -12.33 19.51 8.62
C SER A 101 -12.34 18.21 7.79
N SER A 102 -12.12 17.07 8.45
CA SER A 102 -12.29 15.73 7.86
C SER A 102 -13.68 15.47 7.27
N GLU A 103 -14.69 16.23 7.71
CA GLU A 103 -16.05 16.16 7.17
C GLU A 103 -16.11 16.51 5.68
N VAL A 104 -15.20 17.37 5.19
CA VAL A 104 -15.10 17.72 3.78
C VAL A 104 -14.71 16.49 2.93
N LEU A 105 -13.79 15.64 3.42
CA LEU A 105 -13.47 14.37 2.71
C LEU A 105 -14.67 13.45 2.62
N ARG A 106 -15.52 13.40 3.66
CA ARG A 106 -16.75 12.61 3.64
C ARG A 106 -17.75 13.13 2.61
N GLN A 107 -17.89 14.44 2.50
CA GLN A 107 -18.74 15.09 1.51
C GLN A 107 -18.20 14.89 0.08
N ILE A 108 -16.88 15.03 -0.14
CA ILE A 108 -16.27 14.73 -1.44
C ILE A 108 -16.55 13.28 -1.83
N TYR A 109 -16.35 12.32 -0.90
CA TYR A 109 -16.65 10.91 -1.16
C TYR A 109 -18.12 10.67 -1.51
N GLN A 110 -19.05 11.33 -0.84
CA GLN A 110 -20.48 11.26 -1.16
C GLN A 110 -20.74 11.56 -2.66
N HIS A 111 -20.09 12.59 -3.18
CA HIS A 111 -20.26 12.99 -4.58
C HIS A 111 -19.51 12.07 -5.57
N VAL A 112 -18.26 11.71 -5.27
CA VAL A 112 -17.46 10.93 -6.22
C VAL A 112 -17.85 9.45 -6.26
N SER A 113 -18.30 8.88 -5.15
CA SER A 113 -18.67 7.46 -5.08
C SER A 113 -19.85 7.12 -5.97
N MET A 114 -20.78 8.03 -6.15
CA MET A 114 -21.91 7.85 -7.09
C MET A 114 -21.40 7.66 -8.52
N LEU A 115 -20.43 8.48 -8.93
CA LEU A 115 -19.84 8.41 -10.27
C LEU A 115 -19.10 7.08 -10.51
N TRP A 116 -18.49 6.52 -9.47
CA TRP A 116 -17.80 5.22 -9.53
C TRP A 116 -18.77 4.04 -9.58
N ILE A 117 -19.87 4.12 -8.81
CA ILE A 117 -20.92 3.09 -8.82
C ILE A 117 -21.62 3.07 -10.19
N GLU A 118 -21.86 4.23 -10.82
CA GLU A 118 -22.40 4.32 -12.18
C GLU A 118 -21.50 3.62 -13.22
N GLN A 119 -20.19 3.52 -12.97
CA GLN A 119 -19.23 2.75 -13.78
C GLN A 119 -19.13 1.27 -13.36
N GLY A 120 -19.97 0.83 -12.43
CA GLY A 120 -19.98 -0.55 -11.93
C GLY A 120 -18.86 -0.90 -10.95
N CYS A 121 -18.14 0.10 -10.43
CA CYS A 121 -17.09 -0.12 -9.45
C CYS A 121 -17.69 -0.21 -8.04
N LEU A 122 -17.67 -1.41 -7.46
CA LEU A 122 -18.29 -1.70 -6.17
C LEU A 122 -17.30 -1.95 -5.04
N LYS A 123 -16.01 -2.06 -5.36
CA LYS A 123 -14.93 -2.09 -4.38
C LYS A 123 -14.11 -0.82 -4.51
N HIS A 124 -14.06 -0.02 -3.44
CA HIS A 124 -13.30 1.21 -3.38
C HIS A 124 -12.06 1.01 -2.51
N GLU A 125 -10.88 1.20 -3.07
CA GLU A 125 -9.59 1.14 -2.39
C GLU A 125 -9.00 2.55 -2.33
N VAL A 126 -8.66 3.02 -1.14
CA VAL A 126 -8.10 4.37 -0.92
C VAL A 126 -6.81 4.26 -0.13
N TYR A 127 -5.72 4.77 -0.69
CA TYR A 127 -4.43 4.85 -0.04
C TYR A 127 -4.32 6.18 0.69
N ILE A 128 -4.26 6.14 2.03
CA ILE A 128 -4.25 7.34 2.88
C ILE A 128 -2.93 7.53 3.59
N PRO A 129 -2.50 8.79 3.78
CA PRO A 129 -1.38 9.13 4.65
C PRO A 129 -1.71 8.88 6.12
N LEU A 130 -0.69 8.64 6.95
CA LEU A 130 -0.85 8.41 8.38
C LEU A 130 -0.30 9.54 9.26
N GLY A 131 0.38 10.51 8.69
CA GLY A 131 0.80 11.71 9.42
C GLY A 131 -0.37 12.60 9.87
N ASP A 132 -1.53 12.45 9.21
CA ASP A 132 -2.75 13.18 9.53
C ASP A 132 -3.93 12.25 9.78
N ASN A 133 -4.41 12.20 11.01
CA ASN A 133 -5.51 11.34 11.42
C ASN A 133 -6.89 11.72 10.80
N ARG A 134 -7.01 12.90 10.17
CA ARG A 134 -8.25 13.34 9.52
C ARG A 134 -8.70 12.41 8.41
N TYR A 135 -7.74 11.86 7.63
CA TYR A 135 -8.02 10.89 6.54
C TYR A 135 -8.59 9.59 7.09
N LEU A 136 -7.94 9.00 8.09
CA LEU A 136 -8.41 7.76 8.72
C LEU A 136 -9.79 7.94 9.34
N LYS A 137 -9.99 9.02 10.11
CA LYS A 137 -11.27 9.34 10.74
C LYS A 137 -12.41 9.53 9.71
N ALA A 138 -12.15 10.23 8.61
CA ALA A 138 -13.13 10.43 7.55
C ALA A 138 -13.58 9.11 6.93
N LEU A 139 -12.63 8.25 6.55
CA LEU A 139 -12.95 6.99 5.87
C LEU A 139 -13.56 5.95 6.81
N GLN A 140 -13.12 5.85 8.06
CA GLN A 140 -13.77 5.01 9.07
C GLN A 140 -15.23 5.43 9.27
N GLY A 141 -15.52 6.74 9.35
CA GLY A 141 -16.88 7.28 9.41
C GLY A 141 -17.73 7.02 8.16
N LEU A 142 -17.12 6.54 7.06
CA LEU A 142 -17.77 6.09 5.83
C LEU A 142 -17.76 4.56 5.69
N SER A 143 -17.51 3.82 6.76
CA SER A 143 -17.47 2.35 6.79
C SER A 143 -16.37 1.72 5.90
N PHE A 144 -15.26 2.42 5.70
CA PHE A 144 -14.05 1.80 5.19
C PHE A 144 -13.36 1.02 6.30
N PHE A 145 -12.84 -0.15 5.98
CA PHE A 145 -11.98 -0.92 6.88
C PHE A 145 -10.50 -0.84 6.44
N GLU A 146 -9.60 -0.99 7.40
CA GLU A 146 -8.16 -0.99 7.19
C GLU A 146 -7.75 -2.36 6.64
N GLU A 147 -7.25 -2.43 5.41
CA GLU A 147 -6.88 -3.69 4.78
C GLU A 147 -5.38 -3.97 4.82
N GLN A 148 -4.55 -2.96 4.57
CA GLN A 148 -3.11 -3.11 4.41
C GLN A 148 -2.35 -1.92 4.95
N ALA A 149 -1.23 -2.17 5.62
CA ALA A 149 -0.29 -1.15 6.07
C ALA A 149 0.97 -1.19 5.21
N TYR A 150 1.53 -0.01 4.91
CA TYR A 150 2.79 0.21 4.19
C TYR A 150 3.75 0.93 5.12
N ALA A 151 4.96 0.41 5.27
CA ALA A 151 5.87 0.87 6.30
C ALA A 151 7.32 0.95 5.82
N ILE A 152 8.08 1.81 6.47
CA ILE A 152 9.52 1.98 6.24
C ILE A 152 10.29 1.68 7.53
N ASN A 153 11.43 1.00 7.37
CA ASN A 153 12.44 0.81 8.40
C ASN A 153 13.69 1.62 8.01
N ASP A 154 14.20 2.45 8.92
CA ASP A 154 15.42 3.23 8.74
C ASP A 154 16.64 2.43 9.27
N LEU A 155 17.46 1.94 8.35
CA LEU A 155 18.64 1.13 8.62
C LEU A 155 19.75 1.90 9.34
N SER A 156 19.63 3.21 9.53
CA SER A 156 20.55 3.98 10.40
C SER A 156 20.28 3.72 11.89
N LYS A 157 19.08 3.25 12.23
CA LYS A 157 18.70 2.90 13.61
C LYS A 157 19.10 1.47 13.93
N PRO A 158 19.62 1.18 15.12
CA PRO A 158 19.98 -0.19 15.50
C PRO A 158 18.74 -1.08 15.65
N LEU A 159 18.88 -2.36 15.35
CA LEU A 159 17.88 -3.35 15.72
C LEU A 159 17.91 -3.58 17.25
N THR A 160 16.74 -3.81 17.82
CA THR A 160 16.54 -3.93 19.28
C THR A 160 16.52 -5.38 19.78
N PHE A 161 16.84 -6.34 18.92
CA PHE A 161 16.85 -7.78 19.25
C PHE A 161 18.09 -8.50 18.69
N ASP A 162 18.47 -9.58 19.34
CA ASP A 162 19.65 -10.38 18.98
C ASP A 162 19.27 -11.56 18.08
N LYS A 163 20.24 -12.00 17.28
CA LYS A 163 20.16 -13.21 16.47
C LYS A 163 20.20 -14.45 17.34
N LEU A 164 19.36 -15.43 17.02
CA LEU A 164 19.41 -16.75 17.66
C LEU A 164 20.46 -17.64 16.97
N HIS A 165 21.39 -18.20 17.73
CA HIS A 165 22.50 -19.01 17.23
C HIS A 165 22.06 -20.29 16.50
N GLN A 166 20.90 -20.82 16.81
CA GLN A 166 20.36 -22.03 16.18
C GLN A 166 19.81 -21.83 14.78
N VAL A 167 19.64 -20.58 14.34
CA VAL A 167 19.12 -20.27 13.01
C VAL A 167 20.27 -19.87 12.10
N ASN A 168 20.54 -20.68 11.10
CA ASN A 168 21.48 -20.35 10.03
C ASN A 168 20.74 -19.58 8.92
N VAL A 169 21.27 -18.44 8.48
CA VAL A 169 20.70 -17.67 7.37
C VAL A 169 21.75 -17.54 6.28
N ARG A 170 21.38 -17.87 5.07
CA ARG A 170 22.26 -17.79 3.90
C ARG A 170 21.56 -17.14 2.71
N ILE A 171 22.34 -16.60 1.80
CA ILE A 171 21.83 -16.15 0.49
C ILE A 171 21.50 -17.37 -0.35
N ALA A 172 20.35 -17.34 -1.03
CA ALA A 172 19.97 -18.36 -2.00
C ALA A 172 20.84 -18.29 -3.27
N ASN A 173 20.96 -19.41 -3.95
CA ASN A 173 21.64 -19.53 -5.24
C ASN A 173 20.81 -20.39 -6.21
N GLU A 174 21.27 -20.54 -7.44
CA GLU A 174 20.52 -21.25 -8.50
C GLU A 174 20.11 -22.69 -8.13
N LYS A 175 20.86 -23.37 -7.23
CA LYS A 175 20.52 -24.72 -6.77
C LYS A 175 19.26 -24.74 -5.89
N ASP A 176 18.87 -23.59 -5.35
CA ASP A 176 17.70 -23.43 -4.48
C ASP A 176 16.39 -23.25 -5.27
N GLN A 177 16.43 -23.27 -6.61
CA GLN A 177 15.28 -23.04 -7.48
C GLN A 177 14.03 -23.82 -7.06
N LYS A 178 14.14 -25.15 -6.88
CA LYS A 178 13.02 -26.00 -6.47
C LYS A 178 12.55 -25.72 -5.05
N LEU A 179 13.48 -25.37 -4.16
CA LEU A 179 13.17 -25.02 -2.79
C LEU A 179 12.35 -23.75 -2.75
N ILE A 180 12.79 -22.68 -3.42
CA ILE A 180 12.11 -21.40 -3.50
C ILE A 180 10.71 -21.53 -4.11
N GLU A 181 10.58 -22.30 -5.20
CA GLU A 181 9.28 -22.62 -5.77
C GLU A 181 8.33 -23.26 -4.74
N SER A 182 8.80 -24.23 -3.97
CA SER A 182 7.99 -24.90 -2.94
C SER A 182 7.65 -23.99 -1.78
N MET A 183 8.51 -23.04 -1.42
CA MET A 183 8.29 -22.08 -0.34
C MET A 183 7.27 -21.01 -0.70
N SER A 184 6.97 -20.77 -1.97
CA SER A 184 5.93 -19.83 -2.41
C SER A 184 4.55 -20.16 -1.84
N ASP A 185 4.27 -21.44 -1.56
CA ASP A 185 2.99 -21.90 -1.00
C ASP A 185 2.77 -21.45 0.44
N ILE A 186 3.83 -21.12 1.17
CA ILE A 186 3.72 -20.64 2.56
C ILE A 186 2.82 -19.41 2.63
N ILE A 187 3.00 -18.47 1.69
CA ILE A 187 2.25 -17.21 1.68
C ILE A 187 0.76 -17.45 1.47
N PHE A 188 0.41 -18.27 0.47
CA PHE A 188 -1.00 -18.60 0.20
C PHE A 188 -1.65 -19.31 1.39
N SER A 189 -0.90 -20.22 2.05
CA SER A 189 -1.42 -20.96 3.19
C SER A 189 -1.78 -20.08 4.38
N TYR A 190 -1.16 -18.88 4.48
CA TYR A 190 -1.50 -17.90 5.50
C TYR A 190 -2.61 -16.94 5.04
N GLN A 191 -2.50 -16.45 3.81
CA GLN A 191 -3.39 -15.40 3.36
C GLN A 191 -4.82 -15.87 3.07
N ASN A 192 -5.01 -17.13 2.70
CA ASN A 192 -6.35 -17.68 2.42
C ASN A 192 -7.09 -18.21 3.64
N GLN A 193 -6.47 -18.16 4.82
CA GLN A 193 -7.07 -18.65 6.09
C GLN A 193 -7.51 -17.50 7.00
N SER A 194 -8.23 -17.86 8.06
CA SER A 194 -8.58 -16.93 9.13
C SER A 194 -7.32 -16.28 9.73
N PRO A 195 -7.37 -15.01 10.02
CA PRO A 195 -8.46 -14.04 9.79
C PRO A 195 -8.32 -13.22 8.50
N VAL A 196 -7.42 -13.59 7.58
CA VAL A 196 -7.07 -12.76 6.39
C VAL A 196 -8.02 -12.99 5.22
N TYR A 197 -8.35 -14.26 4.91
CA TYR A 197 -9.34 -14.68 3.90
C TYR A 197 -9.12 -14.11 2.47
N VAL A 198 -7.88 -13.99 2.02
CA VAL A 198 -7.58 -13.61 0.62
C VAL A 198 -7.78 -14.82 -0.29
N PRO A 199 -8.61 -14.73 -1.35
CA PRO A 199 -8.80 -15.81 -2.29
C PRO A 199 -7.48 -16.19 -2.99
N ALA A 200 -7.21 -17.50 -3.08
CA ALA A 200 -6.08 -18.05 -3.84
C ALA A 200 -6.62 -18.73 -5.11
N TYR A 201 -6.75 -17.97 -6.19
CA TYR A 201 -7.23 -18.53 -7.46
C TYR A 201 -6.20 -19.48 -8.06
N PRO A 202 -6.58 -20.69 -8.54
CA PRO A 202 -5.63 -21.70 -9.04
C PRO A 202 -4.69 -21.18 -10.12
N GLU A 203 -5.19 -20.37 -11.06
CA GLU A 203 -4.40 -19.74 -12.13
C GLU A 203 -3.37 -18.75 -11.59
N MET A 204 -3.73 -17.98 -10.55
CA MET A 204 -2.81 -17.06 -9.90
C MET A 204 -1.73 -17.81 -9.13
N VAL A 205 -2.10 -18.83 -8.36
CA VAL A 205 -1.15 -19.69 -7.63
C VAL A 205 -0.14 -20.31 -8.58
N LYS A 206 -0.60 -20.86 -9.73
CA LYS A 206 0.29 -21.42 -10.75
C LYS A 206 1.27 -20.38 -11.27
N LYS A 207 0.80 -19.19 -11.65
CA LYS A 207 1.63 -18.09 -12.16
C LYS A 207 2.68 -17.65 -11.14
N ILE A 208 2.31 -17.58 -9.87
CA ILE A 208 3.22 -17.17 -8.80
C ILE A 208 4.29 -18.23 -8.57
N ARG A 209 3.94 -19.54 -8.53
CA ARG A 209 4.93 -20.62 -8.43
C ARG A 209 5.93 -20.57 -9.58
N GLU A 210 5.46 -20.36 -10.82
CA GLU A 210 6.34 -20.18 -11.99
C GLU A 210 7.27 -18.98 -11.85
N GLY A 211 6.77 -17.86 -11.32
CA GLY A 211 7.57 -16.67 -10.98
C GLY A 211 8.66 -17.00 -9.97
N TYR A 212 8.31 -17.66 -8.87
CA TYR A 212 9.28 -18.06 -7.83
C TYR A 212 10.33 -19.05 -8.32
N ARG A 213 9.98 -19.95 -9.25
CA ARG A 213 10.96 -20.84 -9.89
C ARG A 213 12.07 -20.08 -10.60
N ASN A 214 11.75 -18.93 -11.20
CA ASN A 214 12.67 -18.18 -12.05
C ASN A 214 13.37 -17.04 -11.30
N ILE A 215 12.82 -16.58 -10.18
CA ILE A 215 13.28 -15.38 -9.46
C ILE A 215 14.71 -15.51 -8.93
N VAL A 216 15.19 -16.73 -8.67
CA VAL A 216 16.55 -16.99 -8.18
C VAL A 216 17.63 -16.60 -9.21
N PHE A 217 17.27 -16.47 -10.48
CA PHE A 217 18.18 -16.06 -11.57
C PHE A 217 18.18 -14.54 -11.80
N ASP A 218 17.28 -13.82 -11.12
CA ASP A 218 17.23 -12.36 -11.21
C ASP A 218 18.29 -11.73 -10.30
N LYS A 219 19.23 -11.00 -10.91
CA LYS A 219 20.34 -10.36 -10.21
C LYS A 219 19.92 -9.17 -9.35
N GLU A 220 18.78 -8.57 -9.63
CA GLU A 220 18.21 -7.46 -8.86
C GLU A 220 17.50 -7.96 -7.60
N VAL A 221 17.26 -9.28 -7.51
CA VAL A 221 16.59 -9.92 -6.39
C VAL A 221 17.60 -10.55 -5.44
N THR A 222 17.38 -10.37 -4.15
CA THR A 222 18.15 -11.03 -3.10
C THR A 222 17.23 -11.88 -2.23
N ILE A 223 17.49 -13.18 -2.17
CA ILE A 223 16.69 -14.11 -1.36
C ILE A 223 17.55 -14.62 -0.22
N LEU A 224 17.08 -14.46 1.01
CA LEU A 224 17.64 -15.06 2.22
C LEU A 224 16.82 -16.28 2.61
N ILE A 225 17.49 -17.40 2.87
CA ILE A 225 16.88 -18.64 3.37
C ILE A 225 17.37 -18.88 4.79
N ALA A 226 16.44 -19.08 5.72
CA ALA A 226 16.73 -19.51 7.07
C ALA A 226 16.61 -21.04 7.18
N GLU A 227 17.54 -21.64 7.90
CA GLU A 227 17.62 -23.08 8.14
C GLU A 227 17.80 -23.38 9.63
N ILE A 228 17.17 -24.44 10.12
CA ILE A 228 17.43 -25.06 11.43
C ILE A 228 17.75 -26.53 11.16
N ASP A 229 18.87 -27.01 11.69
CA ASP A 229 19.38 -28.38 11.45
C ASP A 229 19.42 -28.74 9.95
N SER A 230 19.88 -27.81 9.12
CA SER A 230 19.95 -27.92 7.64
C SER A 230 18.58 -28.11 6.96
N LYS A 231 17.48 -27.84 7.66
CA LYS A 231 16.12 -27.86 7.08
C LYS A 231 15.61 -26.44 6.86
N PRO A 232 15.04 -26.14 5.69
CA PRO A 232 14.47 -24.84 5.41
C PRO A 232 13.37 -24.49 6.42
N ALA A 233 13.41 -23.28 6.94
CA ALA A 233 12.52 -22.80 8.00
C ALA A 233 11.70 -21.56 7.59
N GLY A 234 12.26 -20.74 6.70
CA GLY A 234 11.64 -19.50 6.22
C GLY A 234 12.52 -18.81 5.21
N PHE A 235 12.02 -17.73 4.60
CA PHE A 235 12.78 -16.91 3.67
C PHE A 235 12.31 -15.45 3.64
N HIS A 236 13.21 -14.56 3.23
CA HIS A 236 12.93 -13.17 2.88
C HIS A 236 13.37 -12.92 1.43
N LEU A 237 12.62 -12.11 0.71
CA LEU A 237 12.92 -11.68 -0.64
C LEU A 237 12.99 -10.16 -0.68
N TYR A 238 14.12 -9.64 -1.15
CA TYR A 238 14.39 -8.21 -1.27
C TYR A 238 14.58 -7.85 -2.74
N GLU A 239 13.98 -6.75 -3.17
CA GLU A 239 14.07 -6.20 -4.52
C GLU A 239 14.44 -4.72 -4.49
N SER A 240 14.97 -4.19 -5.59
CA SER A 240 15.10 -2.75 -5.73
C SER A 240 13.71 -2.12 -5.90
N LEU A 241 13.42 -1.11 -5.10
CA LEU A 241 12.17 -0.36 -5.25
C LEU A 241 12.33 0.73 -6.29
N GLN A 242 11.39 0.81 -7.24
CA GLN A 242 11.37 1.91 -8.19
C GLN A 242 11.11 3.23 -7.46
N PRO A 243 11.96 4.26 -7.65
CA PRO A 243 11.81 5.53 -6.97
C PRO A 243 10.47 6.18 -7.28
N THR A 244 9.79 6.63 -6.24
CA THR A 244 8.59 7.45 -6.33
C THR A 244 8.85 8.82 -5.70
N TRP A 245 7.96 9.78 -5.94
CA TRP A 245 8.14 11.11 -5.39
C TRP A 245 8.14 11.13 -3.84
N HIS A 246 7.47 10.17 -3.19
CA HIS A 246 7.29 10.13 -1.73
C HIS A 246 8.13 9.07 -1.01
N ILE A 247 8.84 8.20 -1.73
CA ILE A 247 9.73 7.19 -1.13
C ILE A 247 11.17 7.55 -1.47
N PRO A 248 12.10 7.53 -0.49
CA PRO A 248 13.51 7.78 -0.73
C PRO A 248 14.10 6.79 -1.75
N LYS A 249 14.99 7.28 -2.63
CA LYS A 249 15.60 6.48 -3.69
C LYS A 249 16.51 5.34 -3.20
N ASP A 250 17.07 5.50 -1.98
CA ASP A 250 17.92 4.52 -1.30
C ASP A 250 17.13 3.50 -0.48
N THR A 251 15.93 3.16 -0.98
CA THR A 251 14.99 2.19 -0.38
C THR A 251 14.97 0.90 -1.19
N CYS A 252 15.13 -0.26 -0.54
CA CYS A 252 14.77 -1.56 -1.10
C CYS A 252 13.41 -2.01 -0.57
N GLU A 253 12.79 -2.93 -1.27
CA GLU A 253 11.52 -3.55 -0.85
C GLU A 253 11.76 -4.95 -0.30
N LEU A 254 11.27 -5.22 0.90
CA LEU A 254 11.09 -6.57 1.41
C LEU A 254 9.70 -7.05 0.93
N THR A 255 9.68 -7.59 -0.29
CA THR A 255 8.47 -7.99 -1.01
C THR A 255 7.81 -9.20 -0.37
N VAL A 256 8.63 -10.10 0.20
CA VAL A 256 8.15 -11.36 0.75
C VAL A 256 8.91 -11.73 2.02
N ALA A 257 8.15 -12.09 3.04
CA ALA A 257 8.68 -12.70 4.25
C ALA A 257 7.77 -13.84 4.71
N ALA A 258 8.32 -15.03 4.84
CA ALA A 258 7.55 -16.21 5.20
C ALA A 258 8.34 -17.16 6.09
N THR A 259 7.64 -17.77 7.04
CA THR A 259 8.15 -18.84 7.94
C THR A 259 7.16 -19.99 7.93
N TYR A 260 7.63 -21.23 7.84
CA TYR A 260 6.74 -22.40 7.96
C TYR A 260 5.97 -22.37 9.26
N LYS A 261 4.67 -22.66 9.24
CA LYS A 261 3.76 -22.56 10.40
C LYS A 261 4.25 -23.33 11.61
N HIS A 262 4.75 -24.57 11.40
CA HIS A 262 5.27 -25.44 12.47
C HIS A 262 6.62 -24.98 13.04
N MET A 263 7.28 -24.00 12.39
CA MET A 263 8.56 -23.43 12.79
C MET A 263 8.42 -22.03 13.40
N MET A 264 7.22 -21.50 13.49
CA MET A 264 6.99 -20.16 14.09
C MET A 264 7.33 -20.14 15.57
N GLY A 265 7.65 -18.94 16.08
CA GLY A 265 8.04 -18.75 17.49
C GLY A 265 9.50 -19.11 17.81
N GLN A 266 10.25 -19.66 16.85
CA GLN A 266 11.65 -20.08 17.03
C GLN A 266 12.68 -18.99 16.61
N GLY A 267 12.23 -17.74 16.45
CA GLY A 267 13.11 -16.61 16.14
C GLY A 267 13.58 -16.52 14.68
N ILE A 268 13.04 -17.35 13.77
CA ILE A 268 13.44 -17.41 12.37
C ILE A 268 13.25 -16.05 11.68
N GLY A 269 12.08 -15.43 11.81
CA GLY A 269 11.80 -14.13 11.23
C GLY A 269 12.77 -13.03 11.73
N ARG A 270 13.12 -13.04 13.02
CA ARG A 270 14.11 -12.11 13.59
C ARG A 270 15.50 -12.34 13.01
N SER A 271 15.94 -13.60 12.89
CA SER A 271 17.25 -13.93 12.29
C SER A 271 17.33 -13.52 10.82
N LEU A 272 16.26 -13.77 10.04
CA LEU A 272 16.16 -13.30 8.66
C LEU A 272 16.19 -11.76 8.59
N MET A 273 15.51 -11.06 9.53
CA MET A 273 15.49 -9.61 9.56
C MET A 273 16.88 -9.03 9.88
N ILE A 274 17.62 -9.61 10.82
CA ILE A 274 18.98 -9.17 11.16
C ILE A 274 19.91 -9.32 9.95
N GLU A 275 19.93 -10.49 9.32
CA GLU A 275 20.80 -10.73 8.16
C GLU A 275 20.40 -9.85 6.97
N GLY A 276 19.08 -9.67 6.72
CA GLY A 276 18.59 -8.76 5.70
C GLY A 276 18.99 -7.31 5.97
N TYR A 277 18.84 -6.85 7.20
CA TYR A 277 19.28 -5.51 7.64
C TYR A 277 20.78 -5.29 7.38
N LEU A 278 21.63 -6.23 7.79
CA LEU A 278 23.07 -6.13 7.58
C LEU A 278 23.42 -6.15 6.10
N LEU A 279 22.84 -7.08 5.34
CA LEU A 279 23.09 -7.24 3.91
C LEU A 279 22.64 -6.02 3.10
N MET A 280 21.45 -5.46 3.38
CA MET A 280 20.96 -4.28 2.66
C MET A 280 21.83 -3.06 2.94
N LYS A 281 22.35 -2.90 4.14
CA LYS A 281 23.35 -1.85 4.43
C LYS A 281 24.64 -2.00 3.60
N THR A 282 25.11 -3.22 3.34
CA THR A 282 26.29 -3.42 2.47
C THR A 282 26.02 -3.13 0.99
N LYS A 283 24.74 -3.05 0.62
CA LYS A 283 24.28 -2.68 -0.73
C LYS A 283 23.90 -1.19 -0.83
N ASP A 284 24.31 -0.37 0.15
CA ASP A 284 24.08 1.08 0.22
C ASP A 284 22.60 1.50 0.33
N TYR A 285 21.69 0.59 0.69
CA TYR A 285 20.33 0.95 1.05
C TYR A 285 20.32 1.56 2.46
N ARG A 286 19.54 2.61 2.60
CA ARG A 286 19.28 3.26 3.88
C ARG A 286 17.93 2.85 4.47
N PHE A 287 16.99 2.47 3.63
CA PHE A 287 15.64 2.13 4.04
C PHE A 287 15.21 0.77 3.49
N ILE A 288 14.35 0.08 4.26
CA ILE A 288 13.59 -1.07 3.78
C ILE A 288 12.11 -0.70 3.82
N HIS A 289 11.45 -0.82 2.68
CA HIS A 289 9.99 -0.75 2.58
C HIS A 289 9.40 -2.15 2.71
N THR A 290 8.22 -2.27 3.31
CA THR A 290 7.41 -3.50 3.29
C THR A 290 5.95 -3.17 3.51
N ASP A 291 5.08 -4.13 3.23
CA ASP A 291 3.66 -4.03 3.53
C ASP A 291 3.12 -5.34 4.14
N TRP A 292 1.97 -5.23 4.79
CA TRP A 292 1.27 -6.42 5.32
C TRP A 292 -0.22 -6.20 5.42
N ARG A 293 -0.96 -7.31 5.33
CA ARG A 293 -2.39 -7.31 5.64
C ARG A 293 -2.59 -7.07 7.13
N ILE A 294 -3.39 -6.06 7.50
CA ILE A 294 -3.63 -5.70 8.90
C ILE A 294 -4.30 -6.86 9.66
N ALA A 295 -5.17 -7.61 8.98
CA ALA A 295 -5.78 -8.82 9.54
C ALA A 295 -4.78 -9.96 9.80
N ASN A 296 -3.56 -9.92 9.25
CA ASN A 296 -2.52 -10.90 9.58
C ASN A 296 -1.90 -10.55 10.94
N LEU A 297 -2.40 -11.16 12.00
CA LEU A 297 -2.00 -10.87 13.38
C LEU A 297 -0.51 -11.05 13.63
N ALA A 298 0.10 -12.06 13.01
CA ALA A 298 1.54 -12.29 13.13
C ALA A 298 2.35 -11.14 12.52
N SER A 299 2.03 -10.72 11.30
CA SER A 299 2.71 -9.60 10.62
C SER A 299 2.46 -8.29 11.34
N SER A 300 1.20 -8.01 11.74
CA SER A 300 0.83 -6.77 12.41
C SER A 300 1.51 -6.59 13.78
N THR A 301 1.90 -7.68 14.43
CA THR A 301 2.70 -7.65 15.66
C THR A 301 4.20 -7.61 15.36
N PHE A 302 4.65 -8.38 14.38
CA PHE A 302 6.07 -8.58 14.10
C PHE A 302 6.77 -7.33 13.53
N TRP A 303 6.21 -6.74 12.46
CA TRP A 303 6.89 -5.66 11.75
C TRP A 303 7.14 -4.41 12.60
N PRO A 304 6.19 -3.93 13.44
CA PRO A 304 6.49 -2.82 14.35
C PRO A 304 7.62 -3.15 15.33
N THR A 305 7.72 -4.41 15.84
CA THR A 305 8.84 -4.81 16.72
C THR A 305 10.18 -4.84 16.00
N CYS A 306 10.18 -4.95 14.67
CA CYS A 306 11.38 -4.86 13.85
C CYS A 306 11.76 -3.41 13.48
N GLY A 307 11.01 -2.41 13.96
CA GLY A 307 11.29 -1.00 13.71
C GLY A 307 10.65 -0.44 12.45
N PHE A 308 9.74 -1.18 11.80
CA PHE A 308 8.94 -0.66 10.70
C PHE A 308 7.89 0.32 11.21
N VAL A 309 7.87 1.51 10.62
CA VAL A 309 6.92 2.58 10.95
C VAL A 309 5.92 2.72 9.79
N PRO A 310 4.64 2.41 10.02
CA PRO A 310 3.62 2.63 8.99
C PRO A 310 3.48 4.11 8.66
N TYR A 311 3.47 4.45 7.36
CA TYR A 311 3.28 5.82 6.87
C TYR A 311 2.05 5.96 5.98
N MET A 312 1.54 4.84 5.45
CA MET A 312 0.38 4.78 4.57
C MET A 312 -0.45 3.54 4.88
N LYS A 313 -1.77 3.66 4.71
CA LYS A 313 -2.70 2.52 4.77
C LYS A 313 -3.57 2.47 3.54
N ARG A 314 -3.92 1.25 3.11
CA ARG A 314 -5.00 1.02 2.18
C ARG A 314 -6.28 0.76 2.96
N MET A 315 -7.25 1.64 2.74
CA MET A 315 -8.60 1.54 3.27
C MET A 315 -9.51 0.96 2.19
N VAL A 316 -10.43 0.09 2.55
CA VAL A 316 -11.34 -0.56 1.59
C VAL A 316 -12.77 -0.44 2.04
N ARG A 317 -13.66 -0.16 1.08
CA ARG A 317 -15.10 -0.27 1.23
C ARG A 317 -15.66 -1.17 0.13
N ILE A 318 -16.49 -2.11 0.51
CA ILE A 318 -17.23 -2.96 -0.42
C ILE A 318 -18.67 -2.48 -0.42
N ILE A 319 -19.19 -2.15 -1.58
CA ILE A 319 -20.57 -1.75 -1.82
C ILE A 319 -21.36 -3.01 -2.20
N ASP A 320 -22.52 -3.16 -1.59
CA ASP A 320 -23.42 -4.26 -1.93
C ASP A 320 -23.82 -4.18 -3.42
N GLN A 321 -23.62 -5.27 -4.13
CA GLN A 321 -23.93 -5.33 -5.56
C GLN A 321 -25.42 -5.10 -5.88
N ASP A 322 -26.31 -5.35 -4.93
CA ASP A 322 -27.73 -5.17 -5.12
C ASP A 322 -28.10 -3.69 -5.32
N ILE A 323 -27.20 -2.75 -4.94
CA ILE A 323 -27.38 -1.32 -5.21
C ILE A 323 -27.54 -0.99 -6.71
N LEU A 324 -27.05 -1.84 -7.60
CA LEU A 324 -27.14 -1.65 -9.05
C LEU A 324 -28.56 -1.84 -9.58
N TRP A 325 -29.40 -2.58 -8.88
CA TRP A 325 -30.78 -2.88 -9.32
C TRP A 325 -31.84 -2.66 -8.24
N ALA A 326 -31.54 -2.89 -6.97
CA ALA A 326 -32.47 -2.77 -5.85
C ALA A 326 -32.34 -1.40 -5.16
N ASN A 327 -32.28 -0.31 -5.93
CA ASN A 327 -32.25 1.04 -5.39
C ASN A 327 -33.66 1.68 -5.49
N PHE A 328 -34.01 2.50 -4.50
CA PHE A 328 -35.20 3.29 -4.52
C PHE A 328 -34.99 4.50 -5.45
N SER A 329 -35.33 4.36 -6.73
CA SER A 329 -35.27 5.48 -7.67
C SER A 329 -36.64 6.15 -7.77
N HIS A 330 -36.70 7.47 -7.58
CA HIS A 330 -37.91 8.28 -7.81
C HIS A 330 -38.30 8.39 -9.30
N LYS A 331 -37.60 7.69 -10.21
CA LYS A 331 -37.90 7.76 -11.66
C LYS A 331 -39.21 7.09 -12.05
N ASP A 332 -39.78 6.23 -11.19
CA ASP A 332 -41.07 5.55 -11.49
C ASP A 332 -42.31 6.33 -11.07
N ASN A 333 -42.17 7.49 -10.41
CA ASN A 333 -43.32 8.32 -10.02
C ASN A 333 -43.70 9.41 -11.04
N GLN A 334 -43.17 9.35 -12.26
CA GLN A 334 -43.54 10.24 -13.38
C GLN A 334 -44.12 9.46 -14.58
N ARG A 335 -44.93 8.43 -14.31
CA ARG A 335 -45.82 7.83 -15.32
C ARG A 335 -47.25 8.12 -14.98
#